data_254b69b5420fbd4ec229e7d8b1bec268
#
_entry.id   254b69b5420fbd4ec229e7d8b1bec268
#
_cell.length_a   1.000
_cell.length_b   1.000
_cell.length_c   1.000
_cell.angle_alpha   90.00
_cell.angle_beta   90.00
_cell.angle_gamma   90.00
#
_symmetry.space_group_name_H-M   'P 1'
#
loop_
_entity.id
_entity.type
_entity.pdbx_description
1 polymer ?
#
loop_
_entity_poly.entity_id
_entity_poly.type
_entity_poly.pdbx_seq_one_letter_code
_entity_poly.pdbx_strand_id
1 'polypeptide(L)'
;MKCLPGIALVLASVALAQGQTPPRIPHAIDGYLVTRQENSCLECHDSPRDIGKKRKGLPPPSPATHYGKLEGKPKIDDAHFNCTSCHVRK
;
A
#
# COMPACT_ATOMS: atom_id res chain seq x y z
N MET A 1 -31.73 21.44 -21.48
CA MET A 1 -32.05 21.21 -20.06
C MET A 1 -31.90 19.77 -19.62
N LYS A 2 -31.94 18.87 -20.54
CA LYS A 2 -31.87 17.43 -20.18
C LYS A 2 -30.47 16.89 -20.04
N CYS A 3 -29.47 17.62 -20.44
CA CYS A 3 -28.09 17.12 -20.38
C CYS A 3 -27.39 17.38 -19.06
N LEU A 4 -28.00 18.08 -18.16
CA LEU A 4 -27.36 18.43 -16.90
C LEU A 4 -26.98 17.25 -16.01
N PRO A 5 -27.79 16.18 -15.90
CA PRO A 5 -27.44 15.06 -15.02
C PRO A 5 -26.13 14.36 -15.38
N GLY A 6 -25.77 14.32 -16.62
CA GLY A 6 -24.55 13.63 -17.02
C GLY A 6 -23.28 14.27 -16.50
N ILE A 7 -23.28 15.57 -16.31
CA ILE A 7 -22.11 16.29 -15.83
C ILE A 7 -21.80 15.95 -14.38
N ALA A 8 -22.82 15.79 -13.56
CA ALA A 8 -22.64 15.46 -12.15
C ALA A 8 -21.95 14.11 -11.95
N LEU A 9 -22.27 13.15 -12.79
CA LEU A 9 -21.68 11.81 -12.68
C LEU A 9 -20.18 11.83 -12.95
N VAL A 10 -19.74 12.64 -13.90
CA VAL A 10 -18.32 12.74 -14.22
C VAL A 10 -17.54 13.31 -13.06
N LEU A 11 -18.06 14.32 -12.40
CA LEU A 11 -17.39 14.91 -11.25
C LEU A 11 -17.23 13.92 -10.08
N ALA A 12 -18.22 13.10 -9.85
CA ALA A 12 -18.14 12.09 -8.79
C ALA A 12 -17.04 11.09 -9.06
N SER A 13 -16.85 10.66 -10.30
CA SER A 13 -15.78 9.73 -10.65
C SER A 13 -14.40 10.31 -10.40
N VAL A 14 -14.19 11.57 -10.72
CA VAL A 14 -12.90 12.24 -10.49
C VAL A 14 -12.60 12.31 -8.99
N ALA A 15 -13.58 12.62 -8.18
CA ALA A 15 -13.37 12.72 -6.74
C ALA A 15 -12.93 11.38 -6.13
N LEU A 16 -13.47 10.27 -6.59
CA LEU A 16 -13.09 8.96 -6.09
C LEU A 16 -11.67 8.59 -6.45
N ALA A 17 -11.19 9.02 -7.61
CA ALA A 17 -9.84 8.69 -8.06
C ALA A 17 -8.74 9.39 -7.26
N GLN A 18 -9.07 10.40 -6.48
CA GLN A 18 -8.08 11.22 -5.78
C GLN A 18 -7.76 10.74 -4.37
N GLY A 19 -8.35 9.67 -3.89
CA GLY A 19 -8.20 9.22 -2.52
C GLY A 19 -7.13 8.18 -2.27
N GLN A 20 -6.20 7.95 -3.19
CA GLN A 20 -5.33 6.79 -3.17
C GLN A 20 -3.85 7.12 -3.05
N THR A 21 -3.48 8.07 -2.18
CA THR A 21 -2.07 8.44 -2.03
C THR A 21 -1.39 7.53 -1.00
N PRO A 22 -0.31 6.83 -1.38
CA PRO A 22 0.43 6.02 -0.42
C PRO A 22 1.08 6.88 0.66
N PRO A 23 1.09 6.43 1.92
CA PRO A 23 1.76 7.19 2.98
C PRO A 23 3.25 7.27 2.77
N ARG A 24 3.84 8.38 3.22
CA ARG A 24 5.28 8.58 3.13
C ARG A 24 6.00 7.84 4.24
N ILE A 25 7.25 7.47 3.97
CA ILE A 25 8.09 6.74 4.92
C ILE A 25 8.65 7.73 5.94
N PRO A 26 8.32 7.58 7.24
CA PRO A 26 8.76 8.55 8.26
C PRO A 26 10.13 8.29 8.86
N HIS A 27 10.80 7.20 8.49
CA HIS A 27 12.08 6.83 9.06
C HIS A 27 13.15 6.70 7.97
N ALA A 28 14.41 6.61 8.38
CA ALA A 28 15.51 6.42 7.44
C ALA A 28 15.46 5.06 6.78
N ILE A 29 15.84 5.01 5.51
CA ILE A 29 15.89 3.77 4.73
C ILE A 29 17.26 3.60 4.05
N ASP A 30 18.28 4.28 4.52
CA ASP A 30 19.61 4.17 3.97
C ASP A 30 20.12 2.74 4.09
N GLY A 31 20.60 2.19 2.98
CA GLY A 31 21.10 0.82 2.96
C GLY A 31 20.02 -0.27 2.86
N TYR A 32 18.76 0.09 2.79
CA TYR A 32 17.69 -0.89 2.62
C TYR A 32 17.73 -1.48 1.21
N LEU A 33 17.55 -2.80 1.15
CA LEU A 33 17.40 -3.52 -0.11
C LEU A 33 15.93 -3.73 -0.40
N VAL A 34 15.53 -3.48 -1.64
CA VAL A 34 14.13 -3.68 -2.06
C VAL A 34 14.16 -4.44 -3.37
N THR A 35 14.40 -5.74 -3.29
CA THR A 35 14.44 -6.64 -4.44
C THR A 35 13.48 -7.80 -4.20
N ARG A 36 13.28 -8.62 -5.22
CA ARG A 36 12.44 -9.81 -5.06
C ARG A 36 13.04 -10.82 -4.10
N GLN A 37 14.37 -10.88 -4.01
CA GLN A 37 15.08 -11.84 -3.19
C GLN A 37 15.30 -11.34 -1.77
N GLU A 38 15.50 -10.04 -1.61
CA GLU A 38 15.73 -9.41 -0.32
C GLU A 38 14.94 -8.13 -0.22
N ASN A 39 14.12 -8.02 0.81
CA ASN A 39 13.30 -6.83 1.00
C ASN A 39 13.32 -6.40 2.45
N SER A 40 14.11 -5.36 2.73
CA SER A 40 14.27 -4.84 4.09
C SER A 40 12.97 -4.31 4.68
N CYS A 41 12.08 -3.77 3.85
CA CYS A 41 10.79 -3.27 4.32
C CYS A 41 9.94 -4.40 4.93
N LEU A 42 9.94 -5.55 4.28
CA LEU A 42 9.12 -6.67 4.71
C LEU A 42 9.63 -7.35 5.98
N GLU A 43 10.89 -7.13 6.36
CA GLU A 43 11.39 -7.66 7.62
C GLU A 43 10.62 -7.15 8.82
N CYS A 44 10.05 -5.94 8.71
CA CYS A 44 9.27 -5.33 9.78
C CYS A 44 7.79 -5.18 9.44
N HIS A 45 7.45 -5.00 8.17
CA HIS A 45 6.09 -4.68 7.75
C HIS A 45 5.28 -5.85 7.20
N ASP A 46 5.85 -7.04 7.11
CA ASP A 46 5.14 -8.22 6.63
C ASP A 46 4.55 -9.00 7.80
N SER A 47 3.36 -8.58 8.22
CA SER A 47 2.67 -9.19 9.36
C SER A 47 1.21 -9.45 9.01
N PRO A 48 0.92 -10.47 8.20
CA PRO A 48 -0.45 -10.70 7.73
C PRO A 48 -1.45 -11.01 8.84
N ARG A 49 -1.00 -11.47 10.00
CA ARG A 49 -1.88 -11.70 11.14
C ARG A 49 -2.42 -10.41 11.74
N ASP A 50 -1.71 -9.31 11.53
CA ASP A 50 -2.03 -8.04 12.18
C ASP A 50 -2.61 -7.01 11.21
N ILE A 51 -3.02 -7.42 10.03
CA ILE A 51 -3.60 -6.52 9.04
C ILE A 51 -4.77 -5.75 9.66
N GLY A 52 -4.72 -4.42 9.53
CA GLY A 52 -5.75 -3.54 10.08
C GLY A 52 -5.66 -3.26 11.55
N LYS A 53 -4.68 -3.84 12.25
CA LYS A 53 -4.50 -3.64 13.70
C LYS A 53 -3.40 -2.61 13.95
N LYS A 54 -3.56 -1.84 15.02
CA LYS A 54 -2.50 -0.96 15.51
C LYS A 54 -1.62 -1.75 16.47
N ARG A 55 -0.32 -1.75 16.22
CA ARG A 55 0.64 -2.48 17.06
C ARG A 55 1.50 -1.48 17.80
N LYS A 56 1.28 -1.36 19.09
CA LYS A 56 2.03 -0.41 19.94
C LYS A 56 3.50 -0.77 19.97
N GLY A 57 4.35 0.20 19.62
CA GLY A 57 5.79 0.01 19.65
C GLY A 57 6.35 -0.80 18.48
N LEU A 58 5.53 -1.18 17.52
CA LEU A 58 5.96 -1.96 16.36
C LEU A 58 5.59 -1.22 15.06
N PRO A 59 6.33 -1.48 13.97
CA PRO A 59 5.97 -0.91 12.68
C PRO A 59 4.59 -1.38 12.23
N PRO A 60 3.83 -0.54 11.51
CA PRO A 60 2.51 -0.95 11.04
C PRO A 60 2.63 -2.07 9.99
N PRO A 61 1.71 -3.03 10.00
CA PRO A 61 1.71 -4.08 8.99
C PRO A 61 1.28 -3.54 7.63
N SER A 62 1.70 -4.22 6.56
CA SER A 62 1.21 -3.91 5.23
C SER A 62 -0.29 -4.20 5.15
N PRO A 63 -1.07 -3.40 4.39
CA PRO A 63 -2.50 -3.60 4.32
C PRO A 63 -2.89 -4.81 3.48
N ALA A 64 -4.14 -5.23 3.61
CA ALA A 64 -4.65 -6.40 2.90
C ALA A 64 -4.48 -6.29 1.37
N THR A 65 -4.54 -5.08 0.82
CA THR A 65 -4.39 -4.85 -0.61
C THR A 65 -3.02 -5.25 -1.16
N HIS A 66 -2.02 -5.41 -0.29
CA HIS A 66 -0.66 -5.76 -0.69
C HIS A 66 -0.43 -7.27 -0.76
N TYR A 67 -1.40 -8.07 -0.33
CA TYR A 67 -1.23 -9.51 -0.24
C TYR A 67 -2.03 -10.26 -1.30
N GLY A 68 -1.38 -11.23 -1.94
CA GLY A 68 -2.03 -12.28 -2.68
C GLY A 68 -1.97 -13.56 -1.88
N LYS A 69 -2.21 -14.69 -2.54
CA LYS A 69 -2.10 -15.99 -1.90
C LYS A 69 -1.15 -16.90 -2.68
N LEU A 70 -0.25 -17.52 -1.97
CA LEU A 70 0.62 -18.54 -2.51
C LEU A 70 0.41 -19.80 -1.68
N GLU A 71 -0.08 -20.87 -2.32
CA GLU A 71 -0.39 -22.13 -1.64
C GLU A 71 -1.34 -21.93 -0.46
N GLY A 72 -2.33 -21.04 -0.63
CA GLY A 72 -3.32 -20.76 0.39
C GLY A 72 -2.87 -19.83 1.50
N LYS A 73 -1.61 -19.39 1.49
CA LYS A 73 -1.07 -18.51 2.52
C LYS A 73 -0.91 -17.09 1.99
N PRO A 74 -1.11 -16.06 2.83
CA PRO A 74 -0.91 -14.69 2.39
C PRO A 74 0.56 -14.42 2.09
N LYS A 75 0.81 -13.75 0.98
CA LYS A 75 2.15 -13.36 0.57
C LYS A 75 2.06 -12.04 -0.18
N ILE A 76 3.04 -11.15 0.04
CA ILE A 76 3.10 -9.88 -0.71
C ILE A 76 3.12 -10.20 -2.21
N ASP A 77 2.23 -9.57 -2.95
CA ASP A 77 2.07 -9.85 -4.37
C ASP A 77 3.12 -9.13 -5.22
N ASP A 78 3.20 -9.49 -6.51
CA ASP A 78 4.22 -8.96 -7.41
C ASP A 78 4.07 -7.46 -7.69
N ALA A 79 2.89 -6.91 -7.50
CA ALA A 79 2.66 -5.47 -7.70
C ALA A 79 3.16 -4.64 -6.51
N HIS A 80 3.39 -5.25 -5.35
CA HIS A 80 3.69 -4.54 -4.11
C HIS A 80 5.02 -4.89 -3.47
N PHE A 81 5.88 -5.67 -4.12
CA PHE A 81 7.19 -5.97 -3.54
C PHE A 81 8.14 -4.78 -3.59
N ASN A 82 8.00 -3.91 -4.59
CA ASN A 82 8.87 -2.74 -4.73
C ASN A 82 8.27 -1.57 -3.98
N CYS A 83 8.47 -1.56 -2.68
CA CYS A 83 7.83 -0.61 -1.77
C CYS A 83 8.17 0.84 -2.12
N THR A 84 9.40 1.11 -2.48
CA THR A 84 9.85 2.48 -2.74
C THR A 84 9.39 3.04 -4.07
N SER A 85 8.75 2.25 -4.92
CA SER A 85 8.17 2.79 -6.15
C SER A 85 6.90 3.60 -5.88
N CYS A 86 6.24 3.36 -4.75
CA CYS A 86 5.04 4.10 -4.34
C CYS A 86 5.22 4.85 -3.03
N HIS A 87 5.99 4.31 -2.09
CA HIS A 87 6.24 4.95 -0.81
C HIS A 87 7.56 5.69 -0.83
N VAL A 88 7.52 6.99 -0.64
CA VAL A 88 8.73 7.82 -0.67
C VAL A 88 9.09 8.29 0.73
N ARG A 89 10.38 8.52 0.96
CA ARG A 89 10.89 9.05 2.21
C ARG A 89 10.43 10.49 2.42
N LYS A 90 10.03 10.82 3.62
CA LYS A 90 9.69 12.21 3.97
C LYS A 90 10.86 13.13 3.82
#